data_d2b1c58c75b123daa0bd9aa369844bab
#
_entry.id   d2b1c58c75b123daa0bd9aa369844bab
#
_cell.length_a   1.000
_cell.length_b   1.000
_cell.length_c   1.000
_cell.angle_alpha   90.00
_cell.angle_beta   90.00
_cell.angle_gamma   90.00
#
_symmetry.space_group_name_H-M   'P 1'
#
loop_
_entity.id
_entity.type
_entity.pdbx_description
1 polymer ?
#
loop_
_entity_poly.entity_id
_entity_poly.type
_entity_poly.pdbx_seq_one_letter_code
_entity_poly.pdbx_strand_id
1 'polypeptide(L)'
;DGFRCDMAMLVPTAFWQEAAAQLREVKHNLFMLAEAEQADLFDRAFDACYAWEFHHIVNDIAQGRRRVWDLRNYLYADRDRYPRSAMRLMFTSNHDENSWNGSEFSRLGDAREIMAVFTFVVPRGLPLIYTGQEIGYDHSFAFFDRDPIPSYASNAFTEFYRRLTALRHGNPALAAGERGGAMVEIRNNAEDCQMTFVRETGGN
;
A
#
# COMPACT_ATOMS: atom_id res chain seq x y z
N ASP A 1 15.69 1.72 -8.54
CA ASP A 1 16.33 2.99 -8.23
C ASP A 1 15.40 4.14 -8.52
N GLY A 2 15.16 4.98 -7.54
CA GLY A 2 14.24 6.11 -7.59
C GLY A 2 14.31 6.91 -6.30
N PHE A 3 13.33 7.78 -6.10
CA PHE A 3 13.22 8.62 -4.92
C PHE A 3 11.86 8.47 -4.25
N ARG A 4 11.87 8.43 -2.94
CA ARG A 4 10.72 8.71 -2.09
C ARG A 4 10.86 10.15 -1.61
N CYS A 5 9.88 10.97 -1.92
CA CYS A 5 9.87 12.38 -1.60
C CYS A 5 8.98 12.63 -0.39
N ASP A 6 9.61 13.06 0.68
CA ASP A 6 8.98 13.39 1.96
C ASP A 6 8.01 14.56 1.80
N MET A 7 6.84 14.47 2.44
CA MET A 7 5.84 15.54 2.49
C MET A 7 5.61 16.25 1.14
N ALA A 8 5.54 15.46 0.05
CA ALA A 8 5.54 15.99 -1.32
C ALA A 8 4.42 17.00 -1.60
N MET A 9 3.29 16.91 -0.88
CA MET A 9 2.18 17.85 -1.00
C MET A 9 2.49 19.26 -0.50
N LEU A 10 3.57 19.45 0.26
CA LEU A 10 3.98 20.79 0.74
C LEU A 10 4.87 21.53 -0.25
N VAL A 11 5.27 20.88 -1.34
CA VAL A 11 6.09 21.46 -2.41
C VAL A 11 5.21 21.62 -3.66
N PRO A 12 5.27 22.76 -4.37
CA PRO A 12 4.44 22.98 -5.54
C PRO A 12 4.60 21.88 -6.59
N THR A 13 3.49 21.40 -7.17
CA THR A 13 3.48 20.36 -8.21
C THR A 13 4.38 20.71 -9.40
N ALA A 14 4.45 21.99 -9.79
CA ALA A 14 5.33 22.47 -10.86
C ALA A 14 6.82 22.18 -10.61
N PHE A 15 7.27 22.31 -9.36
CA PHE A 15 8.65 21.93 -8.98
C PHE A 15 8.88 20.42 -9.22
N TRP A 16 7.95 19.56 -8.82
CA TRP A 16 8.07 18.12 -9.01
C TRP A 16 8.05 17.73 -10.48
N GLN A 17 7.25 18.41 -11.29
CA GLN A 17 7.20 18.18 -12.74
C GLN A 17 8.56 18.49 -13.40
N GLU A 18 9.17 19.62 -13.04
CA GLU A 18 10.48 19.99 -13.54
C GLU A 18 11.59 19.05 -13.04
N ALA A 19 11.61 18.78 -11.73
CA ALA A 19 12.58 17.88 -11.12
C ALA A 19 12.51 16.47 -11.72
N ALA A 20 11.31 15.90 -11.87
CA ALA A 20 11.13 14.58 -12.46
C ALA A 20 11.56 14.55 -13.93
N ALA A 21 11.30 15.62 -14.71
CA ALA A 21 11.76 15.71 -16.10
C ALA A 21 13.29 15.68 -16.19
N GLN A 22 13.97 16.53 -15.42
CA GLN A 22 15.45 16.58 -15.41
C GLN A 22 16.08 15.28 -14.90
N LEU A 23 15.53 14.67 -13.85
CA LEU A 23 16.01 13.40 -13.31
C LEU A 23 15.83 12.24 -14.32
N ARG A 24 14.75 12.25 -15.10
CA ARG A 24 14.50 11.23 -16.14
C ARG A 24 15.37 11.42 -17.37
N GLU A 25 15.97 12.58 -17.61
CA GLU A 25 17.04 12.76 -18.60
C GLU A 25 18.30 12.00 -18.19
N VAL A 26 18.60 11.96 -16.89
CA VAL A 26 19.75 11.21 -16.34
C VAL A 26 19.45 9.71 -16.26
N LYS A 27 18.23 9.35 -15.86
CA LYS A 27 17.79 7.97 -15.72
C LYS A 27 16.35 7.82 -16.21
N HIS A 28 16.20 7.39 -17.45
CA HIS A 28 14.92 7.31 -18.17
C HIS A 28 13.79 6.58 -17.38
N ASN A 29 14.10 5.48 -16.70
CA ASN A 29 13.14 4.66 -15.95
C ASN A 29 13.19 4.94 -14.45
N LEU A 30 13.44 6.19 -14.04
CA LEU A 30 13.45 6.60 -12.66
C LEU A 30 12.04 6.46 -12.05
N PHE A 31 11.97 5.78 -10.90
CA PHE A 31 10.74 5.66 -10.12
C PHE A 31 10.60 6.79 -9.12
N MET A 32 9.45 7.45 -9.09
CA MET A 32 9.15 8.56 -8.19
C MET A 32 7.95 8.21 -7.30
N LEU A 33 8.16 8.18 -5.98
CA LEU A 33 7.16 7.94 -4.96
C LEU A 33 6.92 9.19 -4.13
N ALA A 34 5.69 9.70 -4.12
CA ALA A 34 5.29 10.81 -3.27
C ALA A 34 4.75 10.31 -1.93
N GLU A 35 5.29 10.85 -0.83
CA GLU A 35 4.57 10.83 0.43
C GLU A 35 3.50 11.93 0.41
N ALA A 36 2.39 11.60 -0.17
CA ALA A 36 1.23 12.46 -0.36
C ALA A 36 0.06 11.63 -0.86
N GLU A 37 -1.13 12.19 -0.85
CA GLU A 37 -2.35 11.56 -1.39
C GLU A 37 -3.13 12.56 -2.26
N GLN A 38 -2.47 13.05 -3.33
CA GLN A 38 -3.00 14.06 -4.23
C GLN A 38 -2.89 13.62 -5.69
N ALA A 39 -3.98 13.80 -6.46
CA ALA A 39 -4.06 13.32 -7.85
C ALA A 39 -3.21 14.14 -8.83
N ASP A 40 -3.04 15.43 -8.59
CA ASP A 40 -2.25 16.34 -9.44
C ASP A 40 -0.75 16.03 -9.46
N LEU A 41 -0.24 15.36 -8.42
CA LEU A 41 1.14 14.89 -8.38
C LEU A 41 1.46 13.80 -9.45
N PHE A 42 0.43 13.14 -9.98
CA PHE A 42 0.61 12.20 -11.08
C PHE A 42 0.74 12.85 -12.47
N ASP A 43 0.49 14.16 -12.58
CA ASP A 43 0.74 14.88 -13.82
C ASP A 43 2.25 15.07 -14.04
N ARG A 44 2.86 14.09 -14.72
CA ARG A 44 4.28 14.05 -15.13
C ARG A 44 5.33 14.03 -14.01
N ALA A 45 4.93 14.02 -12.74
CA ALA A 45 5.85 14.06 -11.62
C ALA A 45 6.08 12.68 -11.01
N PHE A 46 5.07 12.05 -10.45
CA PHE A 46 5.19 10.84 -9.67
C PHE A 46 4.55 9.62 -10.34
N ASP A 47 5.11 8.44 -10.07
CA ASP A 47 4.59 7.15 -10.52
C ASP A 47 3.69 6.51 -9.46
N ALA A 48 3.95 6.83 -8.19
CA ALA A 48 3.20 6.30 -7.06
C ALA A 48 3.00 7.35 -5.97
N CYS A 49 1.94 7.20 -5.19
CA CYS A 49 1.75 7.95 -3.95
C CYS A 49 1.19 7.04 -2.84
N TYR A 50 1.34 7.47 -1.60
CA TYR A 50 0.84 6.75 -0.44
C TYR A 50 -0.68 6.64 -0.47
N ALA A 51 -1.21 5.53 0.07
CA ALA A 51 -2.64 5.30 0.25
C ALA A 51 -2.99 5.46 1.73
N TRP A 52 -2.89 6.68 2.24
CA TRP A 52 -3.17 7.00 3.64
C TRP A 52 -4.62 6.72 4.02
N GLU A 53 -5.57 7.08 3.16
CA GLU A 53 -6.99 6.81 3.38
C GLU A 53 -7.26 5.30 3.51
N PHE A 54 -6.63 4.47 2.65
CA PHE A 54 -6.68 3.02 2.78
C PHE A 54 -6.17 2.55 4.14
N HIS A 55 -4.98 3.03 4.53
CA HIS A 55 -4.36 2.69 5.81
C HIS A 55 -5.29 3.00 6.99
N HIS A 56 -5.89 4.20 7.02
CA HIS A 56 -6.82 4.59 8.07
C HIS A 56 -8.07 3.70 8.07
N ILE A 57 -8.64 3.40 6.90
CA ILE A 57 -9.84 2.56 6.79
C ILE A 57 -9.58 1.14 7.31
N VAL A 58 -8.45 0.50 6.95
CA VAL A 58 -8.17 -0.86 7.42
C VAL A 58 -7.89 -0.92 8.92
N ASN A 59 -7.26 0.11 9.49
CA ASN A 59 -7.12 0.25 10.95
C ASN A 59 -8.47 0.42 11.63
N ASP A 60 -9.34 1.28 11.09
CA ASP A 60 -10.68 1.51 11.64
C ASP A 60 -11.57 0.28 11.56
N ILE A 61 -11.48 -0.51 10.47
CA ILE A 61 -12.20 -1.78 10.35
C ILE A 61 -11.68 -2.78 11.39
N ALA A 62 -10.37 -2.93 11.54
CA ALA A 62 -9.77 -3.83 12.53
C ALA A 62 -10.20 -3.50 13.95
N GLN A 63 -10.43 -2.23 14.25
CA GLN A 63 -10.84 -1.72 15.56
C GLN A 63 -12.37 -1.59 15.70
N GLY A 64 -13.15 -2.03 14.73
CA GLY A 64 -14.60 -2.02 14.75
C GLY A 64 -15.26 -0.63 14.59
N ARG A 65 -14.50 0.39 14.17
CA ARG A 65 -15.00 1.77 13.95
C ARG A 65 -15.61 1.96 12.57
N ARG A 66 -15.17 1.18 11.58
CA ARG A 66 -15.70 1.15 10.21
C ARG A 66 -16.04 -0.27 9.78
N ARG A 67 -16.70 -0.41 8.63
CA ARG A 67 -17.12 -1.68 8.06
C ARG A 67 -16.46 -1.93 6.71
N VAL A 68 -16.57 -3.16 6.21
CA VAL A 68 -16.08 -3.57 4.89
C VAL A 68 -16.66 -2.70 3.76
N TRP A 69 -17.88 -2.17 3.95
CA TRP A 69 -18.49 -1.21 3.04
C TRP A 69 -17.64 0.06 2.81
N ASP A 70 -16.98 0.56 3.86
CA ASP A 70 -16.12 1.74 3.75
C ASP A 70 -14.90 1.46 2.86
N LEU A 71 -14.30 0.26 2.99
CA LEU A 71 -13.20 -0.18 2.14
C LEU A 71 -13.66 -0.32 0.68
N ARG A 72 -14.84 -0.89 0.45
CA ARG A 72 -15.44 -1.01 -0.88
C ARG A 72 -15.61 0.35 -1.53
N ASN A 73 -16.23 1.29 -0.84
CA ASN A 73 -16.44 2.66 -1.34
C ASN A 73 -15.11 3.36 -1.63
N TYR A 74 -14.11 3.19 -0.77
CA TYR A 74 -12.78 3.72 -1.00
C TYR A 74 -12.18 3.19 -2.32
N LEU A 75 -12.21 1.89 -2.56
CA LEU A 75 -11.61 1.29 -3.77
C LEU A 75 -12.27 1.81 -5.06
N TYR A 76 -13.59 2.04 -5.06
CA TYR A 76 -14.28 2.65 -6.19
C TYR A 76 -13.93 4.14 -6.34
N ALA A 77 -13.91 4.91 -5.24
CA ALA A 77 -13.57 6.32 -5.24
C ALA A 77 -12.11 6.55 -5.68
N ASP A 78 -11.17 5.73 -5.20
CA ASP A 78 -9.75 5.77 -5.59
C ASP A 78 -9.58 5.53 -7.10
N ARG A 79 -10.30 4.56 -7.66
CA ARG A 79 -10.30 4.29 -9.10
C ARG A 79 -10.68 5.51 -9.93
N ASP A 80 -11.65 6.27 -9.47
CA ASP A 80 -12.20 7.41 -10.22
C ASP A 80 -11.41 8.70 -9.98
N ARG A 81 -10.73 8.82 -8.80
CA ARG A 81 -9.92 9.98 -8.41
C ARG A 81 -8.57 10.05 -9.12
N TYR A 82 -7.92 8.93 -9.36
CA TYR A 82 -6.54 8.86 -9.84
C TYR A 82 -6.44 8.35 -11.27
N PRO A 83 -5.43 8.79 -12.06
CA PRO A 83 -5.22 8.26 -13.40
C PRO A 83 -4.97 6.74 -13.38
N ARG A 84 -5.26 6.07 -14.49
CA ARG A 84 -5.15 4.60 -14.57
C ARG A 84 -3.72 4.09 -14.30
N SER A 85 -2.72 4.87 -14.69
CA SER A 85 -1.31 4.57 -14.47
C SER A 85 -0.86 4.72 -13.01
N ALA A 86 -1.61 5.43 -12.17
CA ALA A 86 -1.25 5.70 -10.80
C ALA A 86 -1.07 4.41 -9.99
N MET A 87 0.07 4.28 -9.31
CA MET A 87 0.29 3.25 -8.31
C MET A 87 0.04 3.80 -6.90
N ARG A 88 -0.56 2.97 -6.05
CA ARG A 88 -0.91 3.34 -4.68
C ARG A 88 -0.08 2.50 -3.71
N LEU A 89 0.80 3.15 -2.93
CA LEU A 89 1.57 2.44 -1.89
C LEU A 89 0.62 2.03 -0.77
N MET A 90 0.31 0.74 -0.73
CA MET A 90 -0.59 0.12 0.24
C MET A 90 0.21 -0.46 1.40
N PHE A 91 -0.17 -0.12 2.63
CA PHE A 91 0.57 -0.55 3.82
C PHE A 91 -0.34 -0.70 5.03
N THR A 92 0.03 -1.62 5.91
CA THR A 92 -0.53 -1.77 7.25
C THR A 92 0.31 -1.06 8.29
N SER A 93 1.60 -0.85 7.99
CA SER A 93 2.53 -0.10 8.82
C SER A 93 3.61 0.57 7.97
N ASN A 94 4.23 1.61 8.52
CA ASN A 94 5.43 2.26 8.02
C ASN A 94 6.21 2.86 9.21
N HIS A 95 7.30 3.59 8.95
CA HIS A 95 8.15 4.15 9.98
C HIS A 95 7.44 5.18 10.87
N ASP A 96 6.52 5.97 10.31
CA ASP A 96 5.72 6.94 11.07
C ASP A 96 4.66 6.23 11.90
N GLU A 97 3.81 5.43 11.26
CA GLU A 97 2.70 4.74 11.92
C GLU A 97 3.18 3.81 13.04
N ASN A 98 4.26 3.07 12.81
CA ASN A 98 4.81 2.19 13.82
C ASN A 98 5.31 2.97 15.04
N SER A 99 6.05 4.06 14.82
CA SER A 99 6.69 4.81 15.90
C SER A 99 5.72 5.69 16.67
N TRP A 100 4.73 6.29 15.99
CA TRP A 100 3.81 7.24 16.61
C TRP A 100 2.50 6.63 17.09
N ASN A 101 2.03 5.58 16.40
CA ASN A 101 0.69 5.00 16.62
C ASN A 101 0.73 3.53 17.10
N GLY A 102 1.93 2.99 17.31
CA GLY A 102 2.11 1.63 17.82
C GLY A 102 2.33 0.58 16.73
N SER A 103 2.68 -0.62 17.16
CA SER A 103 2.91 -1.75 16.26
C SER A 103 1.62 -2.14 15.51
N GLU A 104 1.76 -2.89 14.40
CA GLU A 104 0.58 -3.43 13.71
C GLU A 104 -0.22 -4.40 14.59
N PHE A 105 0.43 -5.08 15.53
CA PHE A 105 -0.23 -5.98 16.49
C PHE A 105 -1.17 -5.20 17.41
N SER A 106 -0.71 -4.08 17.94
CA SER A 106 -1.53 -3.23 18.81
C SER A 106 -2.67 -2.53 18.06
N ARG A 107 -2.47 -2.19 16.77
CA ARG A 107 -3.46 -1.46 15.98
C ARG A 107 -4.46 -2.37 15.27
N LEU A 108 -4.02 -3.51 14.75
CA LEU A 108 -4.83 -4.40 13.91
C LEU A 108 -5.26 -5.69 14.62
N GLY A 109 -4.59 -6.08 15.70
CA GLY A 109 -4.89 -7.30 16.44
C GLY A 109 -4.95 -8.53 15.53
N ASP A 110 -6.01 -9.31 15.65
CA ASP A 110 -6.22 -10.53 14.85
C ASP A 110 -6.50 -10.25 13.36
N ALA A 111 -6.86 -9.02 13.01
CA ALA A 111 -7.10 -8.63 11.62
C ALA A 111 -5.81 -8.35 10.82
N ARG A 112 -4.61 -8.32 11.45
CA ARG A 112 -3.36 -7.93 10.81
C ARG A 112 -3.04 -8.71 9.53
N GLU A 113 -3.21 -10.02 9.54
CA GLU A 113 -2.90 -10.87 8.38
C GLU A 113 -3.86 -10.60 7.21
N ILE A 114 -5.17 -10.49 7.47
CA ILE A 114 -6.13 -10.20 6.40
C ILE A 114 -5.93 -8.80 5.84
N MET A 115 -5.59 -7.81 6.66
CA MET A 115 -5.29 -6.45 6.21
C MET A 115 -3.99 -6.41 5.41
N ALA A 116 -2.97 -7.19 5.79
CA ALA A 116 -1.77 -7.38 4.99
C ALA A 116 -2.09 -8.01 3.63
N VAL A 117 -2.93 -9.05 3.57
CA VAL A 117 -3.38 -9.64 2.28
C VAL A 117 -4.01 -8.57 1.38
N PHE A 118 -4.86 -7.70 1.91
CA PHE A 118 -5.47 -6.62 1.11
C PHE A 118 -4.41 -5.74 0.44
N THR A 119 -3.30 -5.39 1.11
CA THR A 119 -2.24 -4.57 0.49
C THR A 119 -1.64 -5.22 -0.75
N PHE A 120 -1.66 -6.55 -0.85
CA PHE A 120 -1.10 -7.30 -1.99
C PHE A 120 -2.10 -7.51 -3.13
N VAL A 121 -3.40 -7.55 -2.84
CA VAL A 121 -4.40 -7.99 -3.83
C VAL A 121 -5.32 -6.89 -4.36
N VAL A 122 -5.36 -5.70 -3.73
CA VAL A 122 -6.19 -4.59 -4.21
C VAL A 122 -5.68 -4.00 -5.54
N PRO A 123 -6.58 -3.41 -6.36
CA PRO A 123 -6.19 -2.78 -7.62
C PRO A 123 -5.15 -1.66 -7.43
N ARG A 124 -4.25 -1.51 -8.43
CA ARG A 124 -3.19 -0.48 -8.48
C ARG A 124 -2.21 -0.51 -7.31
N GLY A 125 -2.43 -1.39 -6.33
CA GLY A 125 -1.65 -1.46 -5.11
C GLY A 125 -0.18 -1.80 -5.37
N LEU A 126 0.70 -1.11 -4.66
CA LEU A 126 2.11 -1.43 -4.50
C LEU A 126 2.31 -1.72 -3.01
N PRO A 127 2.39 -3.00 -2.59
CA PRO A 127 2.46 -3.33 -1.18
C PRO A 127 3.80 -2.92 -0.56
N LEU A 128 3.74 -2.35 0.63
CA LEU A 128 4.89 -2.12 1.49
C LEU A 128 4.87 -3.15 2.63
N ILE A 129 5.97 -3.86 2.81
CA ILE A 129 6.28 -4.63 4.02
C ILE A 129 7.25 -3.78 4.84
N TYR A 130 6.78 -3.27 5.98
CA TYR A 130 7.63 -2.48 6.86
C TYR A 130 8.57 -3.39 7.67
N THR A 131 9.72 -2.87 8.02
CA THR A 131 10.77 -3.56 8.79
C THR A 131 10.20 -4.26 10.02
N GLY A 132 10.44 -5.57 10.13
CA GLY A 132 9.97 -6.41 11.23
C GLY A 132 8.65 -7.12 11.00
N GLN A 133 7.82 -6.69 10.04
CA GLN A 133 6.57 -7.39 9.70
C GLN A 133 6.85 -8.82 9.22
N GLU A 134 7.89 -9.01 8.41
CA GLU A 134 8.29 -10.31 7.85
C GLU A 134 8.72 -11.36 8.87
N ILE A 135 8.93 -10.93 10.11
CA ILE A 135 9.23 -11.82 11.25
C ILE A 135 8.21 -11.68 12.39
N GLY A 136 7.14 -10.90 12.18
CA GLY A 136 6.12 -10.67 13.20
C GLY A 136 6.65 -9.98 14.46
N TYR A 137 7.53 -9.01 14.30
CA TYR A 137 8.14 -8.29 15.43
C TYR A 137 7.18 -7.26 16.00
N ASP A 138 6.55 -7.62 17.13
CA ASP A 138 5.62 -6.75 17.85
C ASP A 138 6.37 -5.70 18.67
N HIS A 139 6.75 -4.61 18.01
CA HIS A 139 7.52 -3.53 18.62
C HIS A 139 7.22 -2.19 17.96
N SER A 140 7.11 -1.14 18.77
CA SER A 140 7.04 0.26 18.31
C SER A 140 8.43 0.86 18.36
N PHE A 141 9.03 1.07 17.19
CA PHE A 141 10.40 1.59 17.10
C PHE A 141 10.52 3.02 17.61
N ALA A 142 11.59 3.31 18.31
CA ALA A 142 11.96 4.68 18.66
C ALA A 142 12.28 5.48 17.37
N PHE A 143 11.60 6.60 17.16
CA PHE A 143 11.70 7.33 15.88
C PHE A 143 13.06 7.99 15.66
N PHE A 144 13.64 8.55 16.71
CA PHE A 144 14.90 9.32 16.63
C PHE A 144 16.12 8.58 17.18
N ASP A 145 15.95 7.39 17.74
CA ASP A 145 17.01 6.66 18.39
C ASP A 145 17.36 5.37 17.65
N ARG A 146 18.53 4.82 17.97
CA ARG A 146 18.91 3.51 17.47
C ARG A 146 18.12 2.42 18.21
N ASP A 147 17.24 1.75 17.46
CA ASP A 147 16.36 0.71 17.99
C ASP A 147 16.40 -0.53 17.09
N PRO A 148 17.42 -1.40 17.24
CA PRO A 148 17.65 -2.52 16.34
C PRO A 148 16.74 -3.70 16.65
N ILE A 149 16.30 -4.41 15.59
CA ILE A 149 15.69 -5.73 15.74
C ILE A 149 16.73 -6.74 16.26
N PRO A 150 16.45 -7.44 17.35
CA PRO A 150 17.45 -8.34 17.99
C PRO A 150 17.72 -9.60 17.17
N SER A 151 16.78 -10.05 16.35
CA SER A 151 16.90 -11.25 15.52
C SER A 151 15.97 -11.23 14.33
N TYR A 152 16.46 -11.67 13.17
CA TYR A 152 15.69 -11.90 11.93
C TYR A 152 15.46 -13.39 11.66
N ALA A 153 15.35 -14.22 12.69
CA ALA A 153 15.07 -15.64 12.53
C ALA A 153 13.73 -15.87 11.80
N SER A 154 13.76 -16.67 10.75
CA SER A 154 12.56 -17.03 9.99
C SER A 154 11.53 -17.77 10.84
N ASN A 155 10.26 -17.47 10.63
CA ASN A 155 9.13 -18.06 11.35
C ASN A 155 7.87 -18.10 10.46
N ALA A 156 6.69 -18.30 11.05
CA ALA A 156 5.41 -18.36 10.32
C ALA A 156 5.10 -17.09 9.55
N PHE A 157 5.44 -15.89 10.07
CA PHE A 157 5.26 -14.62 9.37
C PHE A 157 6.16 -14.52 8.14
N THR A 158 7.40 -14.98 8.23
CA THR A 158 8.31 -15.03 7.08
C THR A 158 7.72 -15.88 5.95
N GLU A 159 7.12 -17.02 6.29
CA GLU A 159 6.47 -17.88 5.31
C GLU A 159 5.19 -17.25 4.75
N PHE A 160 4.40 -16.57 5.59
CA PHE A 160 3.21 -15.84 5.16
C PHE A 160 3.56 -14.78 4.11
N TYR A 161 4.51 -13.88 4.39
CA TYR A 161 4.92 -12.83 3.44
C TYR A 161 5.61 -13.39 2.20
N ARG A 162 6.36 -14.50 2.33
CA ARG A 162 6.92 -15.20 1.16
C ARG A 162 5.84 -15.69 0.21
N ARG A 163 4.74 -16.27 0.74
CA ARG A 163 3.61 -16.72 -0.08
C ARG A 163 2.88 -15.56 -0.74
N LEU A 164 2.64 -14.47 -0.03
CA LEU A 164 2.02 -13.27 -0.62
C LEU A 164 2.88 -12.68 -1.74
N THR A 165 4.16 -12.58 -1.52
CA THR A 165 5.13 -12.08 -2.52
C THR A 165 5.17 -13.01 -3.74
N ALA A 166 5.24 -14.31 -3.54
CA ALA A 166 5.23 -15.31 -4.61
C ALA A 166 3.91 -15.27 -5.41
N LEU A 167 2.77 -15.21 -4.72
CA LEU A 167 1.45 -15.06 -5.36
C LEU A 167 1.42 -13.81 -6.26
N ARG A 168 1.89 -12.68 -5.75
CA ARG A 168 1.89 -11.41 -6.49
C ARG A 168 2.81 -11.46 -7.71
N HIS A 169 4.03 -11.99 -7.57
CA HIS A 169 4.98 -12.10 -8.69
C HIS A 169 4.53 -13.12 -9.74
N GLY A 170 3.89 -14.19 -9.32
CA GLY A 170 3.40 -15.25 -10.20
C GLY A 170 2.07 -14.94 -10.88
N ASN A 171 1.36 -13.88 -10.49
CA ASN A 171 0.04 -13.56 -11.03
C ASN A 171 -0.01 -12.16 -11.66
N PRO A 172 -0.03 -12.06 -13.00
CA PRO A 172 -0.09 -10.77 -13.70
C PRO A 172 -1.29 -9.90 -13.30
N ALA A 173 -2.42 -10.49 -12.90
CA ALA A 173 -3.59 -9.74 -12.45
C ALA A 173 -3.31 -8.90 -11.19
N LEU A 174 -2.30 -9.27 -10.40
CA LEU A 174 -1.90 -8.55 -9.19
C LEU A 174 -0.79 -7.51 -9.43
N ALA A 175 -0.41 -7.24 -10.68
CA ALA A 175 0.57 -6.19 -10.97
C ALA A 175 0.08 -4.81 -10.52
N ALA A 176 1.02 -3.91 -10.21
CA ALA A 176 0.72 -2.55 -9.81
C ALA A 176 0.29 -1.66 -10.99
N GLY A 177 -0.43 -0.58 -10.68
CA GLY A 177 -0.86 0.40 -11.67
C GLY A 177 -1.79 -0.20 -12.71
N GLU A 178 -1.70 0.28 -13.94
CA GLU A 178 -2.57 -0.14 -15.05
C GLU A 178 -2.28 -1.53 -15.62
N ARG A 179 -1.11 -2.10 -15.29
CA ARG A 179 -0.74 -3.46 -15.73
C ARG A 179 -1.47 -4.56 -14.99
N GLY A 180 -2.04 -4.24 -13.83
CA GLY A 180 -2.82 -5.19 -13.03
C GLY A 180 -4.22 -5.39 -13.59
N GLY A 181 -4.82 -6.52 -13.22
CA GLY A 181 -6.18 -6.88 -13.61
C GLY A 181 -7.25 -5.97 -13.01
N ALA A 182 -8.40 -5.91 -13.64
CA ALA A 182 -9.58 -5.28 -13.06
C ALA A 182 -10.02 -6.03 -11.80
N MET A 183 -10.65 -5.31 -10.89
CA MET A 183 -11.37 -5.91 -9.76
C MET A 183 -12.83 -6.07 -10.14
N VAL A 184 -13.31 -7.31 -10.15
CA VAL A 184 -14.71 -7.64 -10.35
C VAL A 184 -15.26 -8.16 -9.03
N GLU A 185 -16.14 -7.39 -8.43
CA GLU A 185 -16.77 -7.78 -7.16
C GLU A 185 -17.83 -8.87 -7.39
N ILE A 186 -17.84 -9.86 -6.54
CA ILE A 186 -18.81 -10.96 -6.54
C ILE A 186 -19.71 -10.79 -5.32
N ARG A 187 -21.02 -10.72 -5.55
CA ARG A 187 -22.01 -10.65 -4.47
C ARG A 187 -21.94 -11.90 -3.59
N ASN A 188 -22.10 -11.68 -2.29
CA ASN A 188 -22.20 -12.73 -1.29
C ASN A 188 -23.33 -12.43 -0.30
N ASN A 189 -23.62 -13.36 0.60
CA ASN A 189 -24.72 -13.23 1.58
C ASN A 189 -24.31 -12.51 2.88
N ALA A 190 -23.10 -11.94 2.93
CA ALA A 190 -22.53 -11.28 4.10
C ALA A 190 -21.78 -9.98 3.71
N GLU A 191 -22.31 -9.21 2.76
CA GLU A 191 -21.67 -8.01 2.17
C GLU A 191 -21.28 -6.94 3.19
N ASP A 192 -21.91 -6.92 4.37
CA ASP A 192 -21.59 -5.99 5.45
C ASP A 192 -20.25 -6.28 6.13
N CYS A 193 -19.80 -7.54 6.11
CA CYS A 193 -18.58 -7.98 6.79
C CYS A 193 -17.60 -8.77 5.88
N GLN A 194 -18.01 -9.06 4.66
CA GLN A 194 -17.19 -9.79 3.69
C GLN A 194 -17.13 -9.06 2.36
N MET A 195 -15.94 -9.04 1.76
CA MET A 195 -15.73 -8.58 0.41
C MET A 195 -15.20 -9.74 -0.44
N THR A 196 -15.94 -10.10 -1.48
CA THR A 196 -15.55 -11.14 -2.43
C THR A 196 -15.30 -10.50 -3.79
N PHE A 197 -14.14 -10.75 -4.37
CA PHE A 197 -13.79 -10.23 -5.68
C PHE A 197 -12.81 -11.12 -6.42
N VAL A 198 -12.77 -10.95 -7.74
CA VAL A 198 -11.76 -11.53 -8.62
C VAL A 198 -10.89 -10.41 -9.18
N ARG A 199 -9.61 -10.67 -9.35
CA ARG A 199 -8.69 -9.86 -10.14
C ARG A 199 -8.45 -10.57 -11.47
N GLU A 200 -8.77 -9.91 -12.58
CA GLU A 200 -8.75 -10.50 -13.91
C GLU A 200 -7.93 -9.67 -14.90
N THR A 201 -7.09 -10.33 -15.68
CA THR A 201 -6.38 -9.74 -16.82
C THR A 201 -6.24 -10.75 -17.95
N GLY A 202 -6.46 -10.31 -19.18
CA GLY A 202 -6.26 -11.13 -20.38
C GLY A 202 -7.17 -12.36 -20.49
N GLY A 203 -8.29 -12.42 -19.78
CA GLY A 203 -9.23 -13.53 -19.79
C GLY A 203 -8.80 -14.74 -18.92
N ASN A 204 -7.85 -14.52 -18.02
CA ASN A 204 -7.39 -15.50 -17.01
C ASN A 204 -7.63 -14.95 -15.60
#